data_55d459ef5a98614d824e842164b4161b
#
_entry.id   55d459ef5a98614d824e842164b4161b
#
_cell.length_a   1.000
_cell.length_b   1.000
_cell.length_c   1.000
_cell.angle_alpha   90.00
_cell.angle_beta   90.00
_cell.angle_gamma   90.00
#
_symmetry.space_group_name_H-M   'P 1'
#
loop_
_entity.id
_entity.type
_entity.pdbx_description
1 polymer ?
#
loop_
_entity_poly.entity_id
_entity_poly.type
_entity_poly.pdbx_seq_one_letter_code
_entity_poly.pdbx_strand_id
1 'polypeptide(L)'
;MDQNKFVNYKDYKSYPIEEMQQRSIDFLGDIQRRRTIRDFSSKGVPEEIIINCLKSAGTAPSGANRQPWHFSVVSDSETKKKIREAAEKEEKKFYSGRAPDEWLEALAPLGTDENKPFLEEAPYLIVIFSEAYGLDEKGNKIKNYYVPESVGIATGILITALHNAGLATLTHTPSPLNFLREILGRGENERAFLILVTGFPSKTATVPDIQRKDLEDYTSFF
;
A
#
# COMPACT_ATOMS: atom_id res chain seq x y z
N MET A 1 -3.65 37.71 -10.50
CA MET A 1 -3.10 36.37 -10.78
C MET A 1 -1.70 36.35 -10.19
N ASP A 2 -1.50 35.72 -9.04
CA ASP A 2 -0.18 35.56 -8.47
C ASP A 2 0.65 34.72 -9.44
N GLN A 3 1.75 35.28 -9.88
CA GLN A 3 2.71 34.58 -10.75
C GLN A 3 3.21 33.37 -9.98
N ASN A 4 3.04 32.17 -10.53
CA ASN A 4 3.64 30.95 -9.99
C ASN A 4 5.11 31.20 -9.73
N LYS A 5 5.48 31.22 -8.45
CA LYS A 5 6.88 31.40 -8.05
C LYS A 5 7.63 30.11 -8.33
N PHE A 6 8.40 30.11 -9.41
CA PHE A 6 9.40 29.07 -9.64
C PHE A 6 10.61 29.32 -8.73
N VAL A 7 11.13 28.25 -8.16
CA VAL A 7 12.36 28.27 -7.35
C VAL A 7 13.43 27.41 -8.02
N ASN A 8 14.69 27.76 -7.82
CA ASN A 8 15.79 26.94 -8.32
C ASN A 8 15.79 25.58 -7.63
N TYR A 9 15.93 24.49 -8.39
CA TYR A 9 16.09 23.15 -7.86
C TYR A 9 17.51 22.97 -7.30
N LYS A 10 17.67 23.17 -5.99
CA LYS A 10 18.97 23.16 -5.30
C LYS A 10 19.32 21.83 -4.65
N ASP A 11 18.33 20.93 -4.49
CA ASP A 11 18.50 19.68 -3.73
C ASP A 11 18.90 18.49 -4.62
N TYR A 12 19.17 18.74 -5.91
CA TYR A 12 19.66 17.71 -6.81
C TYR A 12 21.07 17.27 -6.41
N LYS A 13 21.24 15.95 -6.23
CA LYS A 13 22.54 15.32 -6.00
C LYS A 13 22.99 14.61 -7.25
N SER A 14 24.13 15.03 -7.78
CA SER A 14 24.83 14.32 -8.86
C SER A 14 25.83 13.33 -8.27
N TYR A 15 25.92 12.16 -8.85
CA TYR A 15 26.87 11.12 -8.47
C TYR A 15 27.75 10.75 -9.68
N PRO A 16 29.02 10.33 -9.46
CA PRO A 16 29.81 9.68 -10.51
C PRO A 16 29.10 8.45 -11.07
N ILE A 17 29.37 8.10 -12.32
CA ILE A 17 28.70 6.97 -12.99
C ILE A 17 28.88 5.66 -12.23
N GLU A 18 30.08 5.40 -11.72
CA GLU A 18 30.38 4.19 -10.94
C GLU A 18 29.54 4.12 -9.65
N GLU A 19 29.35 5.26 -8.98
CA GLU A 19 28.49 5.34 -7.79
C GLU A 19 27.01 5.13 -8.18
N MET A 20 26.56 5.71 -9.30
CA MET A 20 25.19 5.50 -9.81
C MET A 20 24.93 4.03 -10.09
N GLN A 21 25.88 3.33 -10.72
CA GLN A 21 25.81 1.90 -11.00
C GLN A 21 25.71 1.10 -9.69
N GLN A 22 26.60 1.37 -8.73
CA GLN A 22 26.58 0.68 -7.45
C GLN A 22 25.28 0.88 -6.69
N ARG A 23 24.78 2.13 -6.59
CA ARG A 23 23.51 2.43 -5.96
C ARG A 23 22.33 1.70 -6.60
N SER A 24 22.32 1.58 -7.91
CA SER A 24 21.26 0.87 -8.62
C SER A 24 21.28 -0.63 -8.33
N ILE A 25 22.46 -1.24 -8.24
CA ILE A 25 22.67 -2.65 -7.89
C ILE A 25 22.25 -2.90 -6.44
N ASP A 26 22.69 -2.06 -5.51
CA ASP A 26 22.38 -2.18 -4.09
C ASP A 26 20.88 -2.09 -3.84
N PHE A 27 20.21 -1.11 -4.46
CA PHE A 27 18.77 -0.96 -4.36
C PHE A 27 18.01 -2.14 -4.97
N LEU A 28 18.45 -2.63 -6.15
CA LEU A 28 17.86 -3.82 -6.76
C LEU A 28 17.98 -5.03 -5.82
N GLY A 29 19.18 -5.27 -5.29
CA GLY A 29 19.43 -6.37 -4.35
C GLY A 29 18.57 -6.29 -3.10
N ASP A 30 18.35 -5.08 -2.60
CA ASP A 30 17.48 -4.84 -1.43
C ASP A 30 16.00 -5.11 -1.76
N ILE A 31 15.47 -4.51 -2.83
CA ILE A 31 14.04 -4.61 -3.15
C ILE A 31 13.65 -6.02 -3.66
N GLN A 32 14.58 -6.80 -4.19
CA GLN A 32 14.35 -8.19 -4.58
C GLN A 32 14.00 -9.09 -3.39
N ARG A 33 14.47 -8.77 -2.17
CA ARG A 33 14.13 -9.50 -0.94
C ARG A 33 12.70 -9.25 -0.48
N ARG A 34 12.04 -8.21 -0.98
CA ARG A 34 10.67 -7.90 -0.61
C ARG A 34 9.71 -9.02 -1.07
N ARG A 35 8.98 -9.57 -0.12
CA ARG A 35 7.94 -10.59 -0.36
C ARG A 35 6.64 -10.16 0.32
N THR A 36 5.53 -10.66 -0.19
CA THR A 36 4.22 -10.55 0.48
C THR A 36 4.17 -11.56 1.60
N ILE A 37 4.04 -11.08 2.84
CA ILE A 37 3.99 -11.92 4.05
C ILE A 37 2.54 -11.99 4.55
N ARG A 38 2.10 -13.19 4.94
CA ARG A 38 0.75 -13.42 5.50
C ARG A 38 0.79 -13.89 6.96
N ASP A 39 1.98 -14.07 7.50
CA ASP A 39 2.22 -14.60 8.85
C ASP A 39 3.07 -13.57 9.61
N PHE A 40 2.39 -12.77 10.44
CA PHE A 40 2.98 -11.65 11.14
C PHE A 40 3.23 -11.98 12.60
N SER A 41 4.24 -11.32 13.17
CA SER A 41 4.46 -11.25 14.60
C SER A 41 3.65 -10.11 15.21
N SER A 42 3.12 -10.32 16.41
CA SER A 42 2.48 -9.25 17.22
C SER A 42 3.48 -8.26 17.83
N LYS A 43 4.79 -8.41 17.55
CA LYS A 43 5.83 -7.51 18.05
C LYS A 43 5.53 -6.07 17.61
N GLY A 44 5.46 -5.15 18.56
CA GLY A 44 5.23 -3.74 18.31
C GLY A 44 6.31 -3.11 17.43
N VAL A 45 5.91 -2.14 16.64
CA VAL A 45 6.79 -1.28 15.82
C VAL A 45 6.64 0.15 16.35
N PRO A 46 7.72 0.90 16.59
CA PRO A 46 7.65 2.30 16.99
C PRO A 46 6.87 3.14 15.95
N GLU A 47 5.92 3.93 16.43
CA GLU A 47 5.04 4.74 15.58
C GLU A 47 5.83 5.70 14.68
N GLU A 48 6.95 6.24 15.17
CA GLU A 48 7.80 7.14 14.39
C GLU A 48 8.31 6.51 13.09
N ILE A 49 8.57 5.19 13.07
CA ILE A 49 8.97 4.47 11.84
C ILE A 49 7.84 4.54 10.82
N ILE A 50 6.61 4.27 11.26
CA ILE A 50 5.42 4.33 10.39
C ILE A 50 5.21 5.77 9.87
N ILE A 51 5.32 6.76 10.75
CA ILE A 51 5.20 8.18 10.38
C ILE A 51 6.22 8.56 9.31
N ASN A 52 7.48 8.17 9.44
CA ASN A 52 8.52 8.48 8.46
C ASN A 52 8.26 7.79 7.11
N CYS A 53 7.77 6.54 7.11
CA CYS A 53 7.36 5.86 5.88
C CYS A 53 6.14 6.54 5.21
N LEU A 54 5.17 7.01 5.99
CA LEU A 54 4.02 7.76 5.48
C LEU A 54 4.43 9.11 4.89
N LYS A 55 5.36 9.83 5.55
CA LYS A 55 5.94 11.07 5.00
C LYS A 55 6.63 10.80 3.66
N SER A 56 7.35 9.69 3.53
CA SER A 56 7.96 9.29 2.26
C SER A 56 6.89 9.03 1.18
N ALA A 57 5.81 8.33 1.51
CA ALA A 57 4.69 8.13 0.60
C ALA A 57 4.04 9.44 0.16
N GLY A 58 3.92 10.41 1.08
CA GLY A 58 3.39 11.74 0.82
C GLY A 58 4.21 12.59 -0.16
N THR A 59 5.45 12.18 -0.49
CA THR A 59 6.28 12.83 -1.53
C THR A 59 5.95 12.37 -2.94
N ALA A 60 5.01 11.45 -3.11
CA ALA A 60 4.62 10.93 -4.41
C ALA A 60 4.15 12.04 -5.36
N PRO A 61 4.47 11.99 -6.66
CA PRO A 61 3.87 12.88 -7.63
C PRO A 61 2.37 12.58 -7.78
N SER A 62 1.60 13.62 -8.11
CA SER A 62 0.17 13.48 -8.34
C SER A 62 -0.33 14.46 -9.41
N GLY A 63 -1.41 14.14 -10.08
CA GLY A 63 -2.02 15.02 -11.08
C GLY A 63 -2.32 16.39 -10.50
N ALA A 64 -1.76 17.44 -11.11
CA ALA A 64 -1.85 18.84 -10.65
C ALA A 64 -1.50 19.03 -9.16
N ASN A 65 -0.63 18.20 -8.60
CA ASN A 65 -0.25 18.19 -7.18
C ASN A 65 -1.46 18.07 -6.23
N ARG A 66 -2.50 17.34 -6.65
CA ARG A 66 -3.74 17.20 -5.87
C ARG A 66 -3.63 16.28 -4.68
N GLN A 67 -2.63 15.36 -4.65
CA GLN A 67 -2.33 14.44 -3.55
C GLN A 67 -3.58 13.69 -3.04
N PRO A 68 -4.30 12.98 -3.94
CA PRO A 68 -5.64 12.47 -3.69
C PRO A 68 -5.62 11.15 -2.89
N TRP A 69 -4.86 11.12 -1.82
CA TRP A 69 -4.71 9.96 -0.94
C TRP A 69 -4.95 10.33 0.51
N HIS A 70 -5.50 9.39 1.26
CA HIS A 70 -5.53 9.45 2.70
C HIS A 70 -5.08 8.11 3.28
N PHE A 71 -4.23 8.15 4.31
CA PHE A 71 -3.73 6.97 5.00
C PHE A 71 -4.34 6.91 6.41
N SER A 72 -5.22 5.94 6.66
CA SER A 72 -5.74 5.67 8.00
C SER A 72 -4.91 4.57 8.64
N VAL A 73 -4.17 4.91 9.70
CA VAL A 73 -3.31 3.98 10.43
C VAL A 73 -4.09 3.41 11.59
N VAL A 74 -4.20 2.08 11.65
CA VAL A 74 -4.95 1.35 12.68
C VAL A 74 -4.00 0.46 13.45
N SER A 75 -3.86 0.73 14.75
CA SER A 75 -3.15 -0.11 15.73
C SER A 75 -4.05 -0.60 16.85
N ASP A 76 -5.22 0.01 17.01
CA ASP A 76 -6.21 -0.36 18.01
C ASP A 76 -6.79 -1.75 17.75
N SER A 77 -6.76 -2.61 18.77
CA SER A 77 -7.17 -4.02 18.66
C SER A 77 -8.65 -4.19 18.31
N GLU A 78 -9.53 -3.36 18.88
CA GLU A 78 -10.96 -3.45 18.63
C GLU A 78 -11.30 -3.03 17.19
N THR A 79 -10.64 -2.00 16.68
CA THR A 79 -10.80 -1.57 15.28
C THR A 79 -10.24 -2.60 14.32
N LYS A 80 -9.07 -3.19 14.60
CA LYS A 80 -8.51 -4.30 13.81
C LYS A 80 -9.45 -5.50 13.76
N LYS A 81 -10.02 -5.88 14.90
CA LYS A 81 -11.02 -6.96 14.98
C LYS A 81 -12.24 -6.68 14.10
N LYS A 82 -12.82 -5.48 14.18
CA LYS A 82 -13.95 -5.08 13.31
C LYS A 82 -13.59 -5.17 11.83
N ILE A 83 -12.39 -4.73 11.46
CA ILE A 83 -11.91 -4.81 10.08
C ILE A 83 -11.77 -6.26 9.65
N ARG A 84 -11.18 -7.13 10.50
CA ARG A 84 -11.04 -8.56 10.21
C ARG A 84 -12.40 -9.23 10.00
N GLU A 85 -13.32 -9.09 10.94
CA GLU A 85 -14.65 -9.70 10.87
C GLU A 85 -15.41 -9.28 9.60
N ALA A 86 -15.32 -7.99 9.24
CA ALA A 86 -15.95 -7.49 8.02
C ALA A 86 -15.27 -8.03 6.75
N ALA A 87 -13.93 -8.09 6.74
CA ALA A 87 -13.16 -8.63 5.62
C ALA A 87 -13.45 -10.12 5.43
N GLU A 88 -13.38 -10.93 6.47
CA GLU A 88 -13.66 -12.38 6.41
C GLU A 88 -15.10 -12.67 5.96
N LYS A 89 -16.06 -11.84 6.34
CA LYS A 89 -17.44 -11.94 5.84
C LYS A 89 -17.54 -11.76 4.32
N GLU A 90 -16.77 -10.81 3.75
CA GLU A 90 -16.73 -10.62 2.29
C GLU A 90 -15.91 -11.69 1.59
N GLU A 91 -14.79 -12.13 2.17
CA GLU A 91 -13.98 -13.24 1.67
C GLU A 91 -14.78 -14.55 1.64
N LYS A 92 -15.54 -14.86 2.69
CA LYS A 92 -16.39 -16.03 2.71
C LYS A 92 -17.41 -16.06 1.56
N LYS A 93 -18.03 -14.92 1.24
CA LYS A 93 -18.91 -14.80 0.07
C LYS A 93 -18.14 -14.95 -1.24
N PHE A 94 -16.90 -14.48 -1.29
CA PHE A 94 -16.04 -14.60 -2.45
C PHE A 94 -15.70 -16.06 -2.71
N TYR A 95 -15.16 -16.78 -1.74
CA TYR A 95 -14.76 -18.18 -1.86
C TYR A 95 -15.96 -19.14 -2.00
N SER A 96 -17.13 -18.80 -1.48
CA SER A 96 -18.32 -19.66 -1.53
C SER A 96 -19.19 -19.55 -2.79
N GLY A 97 -18.74 -18.82 -3.82
CA GLY A 97 -19.44 -18.81 -5.11
C GLY A 97 -19.47 -17.49 -5.88
N ARG A 98 -18.84 -16.41 -5.35
CA ARG A 98 -18.73 -15.14 -6.10
C ARG A 98 -17.48 -15.12 -6.99
N ALA A 99 -16.43 -15.85 -6.62
CA ALA A 99 -15.21 -15.93 -7.41
C ALA A 99 -15.39 -16.89 -8.60
N PRO A 100 -14.95 -16.50 -9.81
CA PRO A 100 -14.80 -17.43 -10.93
C PRO A 100 -13.76 -18.51 -10.60
N ASP A 101 -13.95 -19.73 -11.12
CA ASP A 101 -13.04 -20.86 -10.89
C ASP A 101 -11.61 -20.54 -11.30
N GLU A 102 -11.41 -19.88 -12.44
CA GLU A 102 -10.12 -19.42 -12.93
C GLU A 102 -9.37 -18.54 -11.91
N TRP A 103 -10.12 -17.71 -11.17
CA TRP A 103 -9.50 -16.87 -10.13
C TRP A 103 -9.11 -17.69 -8.89
N LEU A 104 -9.95 -18.65 -8.49
CA LEU A 104 -9.62 -19.55 -7.37
C LEU A 104 -8.39 -20.40 -7.70
N GLU A 105 -8.25 -20.88 -8.93
CA GLU A 105 -7.06 -21.58 -9.41
C GLU A 105 -5.81 -20.70 -9.35
N ALA A 106 -5.92 -19.42 -9.72
CA ALA A 106 -4.81 -18.47 -9.64
C ALA A 106 -4.42 -18.13 -8.19
N LEU A 107 -5.34 -18.21 -7.23
CA LEU A 107 -5.08 -17.96 -5.81
C LEU A 107 -4.52 -19.19 -5.08
N ALA A 108 -4.80 -20.40 -5.55
CA ALA A 108 -4.40 -21.65 -4.89
C ALA A 108 -2.88 -21.71 -4.59
N PRO A 109 -1.96 -21.35 -5.50
CA PRO A 109 -0.53 -21.36 -5.21
C PRO A 109 -0.10 -20.32 -4.16
N LEU A 110 -0.95 -19.33 -3.87
CA LEU A 110 -0.66 -18.27 -2.89
C LEU A 110 -1.01 -18.67 -1.46
N GLY A 111 -1.71 -19.80 -1.25
CA GLY A 111 -2.08 -20.32 0.05
C GLY A 111 -2.97 -19.35 0.84
N THR A 112 -3.91 -18.68 0.19
CA THR A 112 -4.86 -17.75 0.82
C THR A 112 -6.26 -18.32 0.80
N ASP A 113 -6.98 -18.15 1.88
CA ASP A 113 -8.35 -18.59 2.10
C ASP A 113 -9.22 -17.46 2.68
N GLU A 114 -10.40 -17.79 3.18
CA GLU A 114 -11.33 -16.84 3.78
C GLU A 114 -10.91 -16.29 5.14
N ASN A 115 -9.97 -16.95 5.84
CA ASN A 115 -9.50 -16.53 7.17
C ASN A 115 -8.34 -15.53 7.05
N LYS A 116 -8.43 -14.44 7.79
CA LYS A 116 -7.47 -13.33 7.70
C LYS A 116 -6.89 -12.93 9.08
N PRO A 117 -6.28 -13.88 9.83
CA PRO A 117 -5.77 -13.62 11.18
C PRO A 117 -4.73 -12.49 11.21
N PHE A 118 -3.98 -12.31 10.16
CA PHE A 118 -2.98 -11.24 10.02
C PHE A 118 -3.56 -9.82 10.18
N LEU A 119 -4.88 -9.63 10.00
CA LEU A 119 -5.54 -8.34 10.22
C LEU A 119 -5.63 -7.95 11.70
N GLU A 120 -5.51 -8.92 12.61
CA GLU A 120 -5.40 -8.66 14.05
C GLU A 120 -3.97 -8.83 14.58
N GLU A 121 -3.22 -9.79 14.05
CA GLU A 121 -1.87 -10.13 14.52
C GLU A 121 -0.84 -9.05 14.21
N ALA A 122 -0.87 -8.49 12.99
CA ALA A 122 0.06 -7.45 12.61
C ALA A 122 -0.12 -6.19 13.48
N PRO A 123 0.98 -5.51 13.89
CA PRO A 123 0.90 -4.32 14.74
C PRO A 123 0.15 -3.17 14.08
N TYR A 124 0.20 -3.04 12.76
CA TYR A 124 -0.46 -1.96 12.04
C TYR A 124 -1.19 -2.44 10.79
N LEU A 125 -2.37 -1.86 10.58
CA LEU A 125 -3.05 -1.82 9.28
C LEU A 125 -3.03 -0.38 8.78
N ILE A 126 -2.53 -0.15 7.56
CA ILE A 126 -2.58 1.14 6.91
C ILE A 126 -3.63 1.03 5.81
N VAL A 127 -4.82 1.58 6.08
CA VAL A 127 -5.90 1.59 5.08
C VAL A 127 -5.70 2.81 4.19
N ILE A 128 -5.51 2.56 2.91
CA ILE A 128 -5.26 3.59 1.90
C ILE A 128 -6.58 3.93 1.24
N PHE A 129 -6.93 5.22 1.25
CA PHE A 129 -8.10 5.75 0.57
C PHE A 129 -7.70 6.61 -0.61
N SER A 130 -8.48 6.54 -1.66
CA SER A 130 -8.42 7.43 -2.81
C SER A 130 -9.53 8.49 -2.68
N GLU A 131 -9.18 9.76 -2.90
CA GLU A 131 -10.11 10.87 -2.84
C GLU A 131 -10.59 11.23 -4.25
N ALA A 132 -11.85 10.96 -4.55
CA ALA A 132 -12.43 11.25 -5.86
C ALA A 132 -12.45 12.76 -6.18
N TYR A 133 -12.65 13.58 -5.14
CA TYR A 133 -12.62 15.04 -5.22
C TYR A 133 -12.23 15.63 -3.87
N GLY A 134 -11.58 16.77 -3.88
CA GLY A 134 -11.37 17.61 -2.70
C GLY A 134 -12.51 18.59 -2.50
N LEU A 135 -12.46 19.38 -1.40
CA LEU A 135 -13.36 20.48 -1.15
C LEU A 135 -12.55 21.79 -1.04
N ASP A 136 -13.09 22.89 -1.58
CA ASP A 136 -12.55 24.21 -1.35
C ASP A 136 -13.00 24.77 0.03
N GLU A 137 -12.52 25.96 0.38
CA GLU A 137 -12.88 26.65 1.65
C GLU A 137 -14.39 26.94 1.76
N LYS A 138 -15.12 26.93 0.65
CA LYS A 138 -16.58 27.16 0.59
C LYS A 138 -17.37 25.86 0.54
N GLY A 139 -16.69 24.68 0.58
CA GLY A 139 -17.32 23.37 0.49
C GLY A 139 -17.65 22.91 -0.94
N ASN A 140 -17.19 23.63 -1.98
CA ASN A 140 -17.43 23.22 -3.35
C ASN A 140 -16.47 22.08 -3.74
N LYS A 141 -16.96 21.14 -4.54
CA LYS A 141 -16.15 20.01 -5.04
C LYS A 141 -15.10 20.49 -6.02
N ILE A 142 -13.85 20.11 -5.74
CA ILE A 142 -12.71 20.32 -6.65
C ILE A 142 -12.27 18.97 -7.16
N LYS A 143 -12.31 18.79 -8.48
CA LYS A 143 -11.93 17.54 -9.14
C LYS A 143 -10.46 17.18 -8.89
N ASN A 144 -10.20 15.93 -8.54
CA ASN A 144 -8.87 15.34 -8.55
C ASN A 144 -8.60 14.67 -9.89
N TYR A 145 -7.33 14.63 -10.30
CA TYR A 145 -6.88 14.09 -11.58
C TYR A 145 -5.95 12.90 -11.34
N TYR A 146 -6.01 11.90 -12.24
CA TYR A 146 -5.14 10.72 -12.18
C TYR A 146 -5.11 10.08 -10.79
N VAL A 147 -6.31 9.91 -10.20
CA VAL A 147 -6.45 9.48 -8.81
C VAL A 147 -5.88 8.07 -8.60
N PRO A 148 -6.24 7.03 -9.40
CA PRO A 148 -5.71 5.69 -9.23
C PRO A 148 -4.19 5.63 -9.40
N GLU A 149 -3.65 6.32 -10.40
CA GLU A 149 -2.21 6.36 -10.67
C GLU A 149 -1.46 7.03 -9.53
N SER A 150 -1.94 8.17 -9.05
CA SER A 150 -1.33 8.92 -7.94
C SER A 150 -1.31 8.10 -6.64
N VAL A 151 -2.44 7.47 -6.30
CA VAL A 151 -2.56 6.63 -5.10
C VAL A 151 -1.70 5.37 -5.23
N GLY A 152 -1.64 4.77 -6.43
CA GLY A 152 -0.78 3.62 -6.72
C GLY A 152 0.70 3.94 -6.55
N ILE A 153 1.18 5.10 -7.05
CA ILE A 153 2.56 5.56 -6.86
C ILE A 153 2.86 5.80 -5.38
N ALA A 154 1.99 6.52 -4.66
CA ALA A 154 2.16 6.75 -3.22
C ALA A 154 2.21 5.43 -2.43
N THR A 155 1.35 4.47 -2.78
CA THR A 155 1.34 3.13 -2.17
C THR A 155 2.65 2.38 -2.46
N GLY A 156 3.16 2.43 -3.68
CA GLY A 156 4.45 1.81 -4.04
C GLY A 156 5.62 2.39 -3.25
N ILE A 157 5.65 3.72 -3.09
CA ILE A 157 6.66 4.40 -2.25
C ILE A 157 6.52 3.97 -0.79
N LEU A 158 5.29 3.89 -0.25
CA LEU A 158 5.06 3.41 1.12
C LEU A 158 5.58 2.00 1.34
N ILE A 159 5.26 1.07 0.44
CA ILE A 159 5.75 -0.33 0.51
C ILE A 159 7.27 -0.37 0.48
N THR A 160 7.91 0.43 -0.38
CA THR A 160 9.36 0.52 -0.48
C THR A 160 9.98 1.08 0.79
N ALA A 161 9.40 2.15 1.37
CA ALA A 161 9.89 2.76 2.60
C ALA A 161 9.77 1.81 3.80
N LEU A 162 8.64 1.09 3.94
CA LEU A 162 8.45 0.09 4.98
C LEU A 162 9.44 -1.07 4.83
N HIS A 163 9.66 -1.56 3.60
CA HIS A 163 10.66 -2.59 3.34
C HIS A 163 12.07 -2.14 3.69
N ASN A 164 12.46 -0.94 3.28
CA ASN A 164 13.76 -0.35 3.63
C ASN A 164 13.93 -0.16 5.14
N ALA A 165 12.85 0.09 5.88
CA ALA A 165 12.85 0.14 7.34
C ALA A 165 12.89 -1.25 8.01
N GLY A 166 12.93 -2.35 7.25
CA GLY A 166 12.98 -3.73 7.76
C GLY A 166 11.62 -4.32 8.12
N LEU A 167 10.53 -3.75 7.62
CA LEU A 167 9.17 -4.25 7.85
C LEU A 167 8.65 -5.06 6.65
N ALA A 168 7.89 -6.09 6.97
CA ALA A 168 7.14 -6.86 5.98
C ALA A 168 5.78 -6.21 5.70
N THR A 169 5.27 -6.46 4.49
CA THR A 169 3.97 -5.94 4.06
C THR A 169 3.14 -7.00 3.34
N LEU A 170 1.81 -6.82 3.43
CA LEU A 170 0.81 -7.51 2.62
C LEU A 170 -0.20 -6.49 2.09
N THR A 171 -0.37 -6.44 0.78
CA THR A 171 -1.51 -5.76 0.17
C THR A 171 -2.74 -6.67 0.24
N HIS A 172 -3.79 -6.24 0.94
CA HIS A 172 -5.03 -6.98 1.10
C HIS A 172 -6.20 -6.18 0.53
N THR A 173 -6.95 -6.81 -0.38
CA THR A 173 -8.01 -6.16 -1.16
C THR A 173 -9.29 -6.99 -1.14
N PRO A 174 -9.94 -7.17 0.03
CA PRO A 174 -11.25 -7.82 0.06
C PRO A 174 -12.25 -7.02 -0.76
N SER A 175 -13.12 -7.67 -1.49
CA SER A 175 -14.09 -6.99 -2.35
C SER A 175 -15.53 -7.34 -1.96
N PRO A 176 -16.38 -6.31 -1.69
CA PRO A 176 -16.11 -4.87 -1.71
C PRO A 176 -15.38 -4.36 -0.46
N LEU A 177 -14.72 -3.19 -0.57
CA LEU A 177 -13.98 -2.52 0.52
C LEU A 177 -14.81 -1.45 1.28
N ASN A 178 -16.10 -1.32 0.99
CA ASN A 178 -16.94 -0.21 1.49
C ASN A 178 -17.04 -0.16 3.02
N PHE A 179 -16.97 -1.31 3.69
CA PHE A 179 -17.01 -1.42 5.15
C PHE A 179 -15.89 -0.62 5.84
N LEU A 180 -14.73 -0.44 5.18
CA LEU A 180 -13.62 0.30 5.73
C LEU A 180 -13.93 1.79 5.91
N ARG A 181 -14.70 2.37 4.97
CA ARG A 181 -15.14 3.75 5.09
C ARG A 181 -16.03 3.95 6.30
N GLU A 182 -16.94 3.01 6.55
CA GLU A 182 -17.87 3.05 7.69
C GLU A 182 -17.14 2.86 9.02
N ILE A 183 -16.30 1.81 9.12
CA ILE A 183 -15.54 1.50 10.34
C ILE A 183 -14.60 2.64 10.73
N LEU A 184 -13.98 3.31 9.74
CA LEU A 184 -12.98 4.35 9.97
C LEU A 184 -13.55 5.79 9.90
N GLY A 185 -14.88 5.94 9.74
CA GLY A 185 -15.54 7.24 9.71
C GLY A 185 -15.07 8.15 8.57
N ARG A 186 -14.76 7.58 7.40
CA ARG A 186 -14.23 8.35 6.26
C ARG A 186 -15.34 8.97 5.41
N GLY A 187 -14.99 10.06 4.72
CA GLY A 187 -15.91 10.86 3.94
C GLY A 187 -16.48 10.16 2.69
N GLU A 188 -17.59 10.67 2.16
CA GLU A 188 -18.22 10.13 0.96
C GLU A 188 -17.37 10.27 -0.31
N ASN A 189 -16.44 11.25 -0.33
CA ASN A 189 -15.48 11.47 -1.41
C ASN A 189 -14.33 10.46 -1.40
N GLU A 190 -14.23 9.63 -0.36
CA GLU A 190 -13.16 8.67 -0.18
C GLU A 190 -13.61 7.25 -0.49
N ARG A 191 -12.76 6.52 -1.19
CA ARG A 191 -12.93 5.10 -1.49
C ARG A 191 -11.71 4.35 -1.03
N ALA A 192 -11.90 3.29 -0.26
CA ALA A 192 -10.80 2.42 0.12
C ALA A 192 -10.16 1.81 -1.13
N PHE A 193 -8.84 1.94 -1.23
CA PHE A 193 -8.02 1.43 -2.32
C PHE A 193 -7.46 0.04 -1.98
N LEU A 194 -6.84 -0.09 -0.81
CA LEU A 194 -6.40 -1.35 -0.23
C LEU A 194 -6.09 -1.21 1.27
N ILE A 195 -5.91 -2.35 1.93
CA ILE A 195 -5.32 -2.44 3.27
C ILE A 195 -3.87 -2.87 3.09
N LEU A 196 -2.92 -2.09 3.60
CA LEU A 196 -1.52 -2.48 3.71
C LEU A 196 -1.25 -2.95 5.14
N VAL A 197 -1.21 -4.26 5.31
CA VAL A 197 -0.84 -4.89 6.59
C VAL A 197 0.67 -4.77 6.74
N THR A 198 1.16 -4.32 7.90
CA THR A 198 2.59 -4.11 8.11
C THR A 198 3.04 -4.46 9.51
N GLY A 199 4.25 -5.03 9.61
CA GLY A 199 4.88 -5.45 10.85
C GLY A 199 6.10 -6.32 10.59
N PHE A 200 6.59 -7.00 11.63
CA PHE A 200 7.61 -8.02 11.48
C PHE A 200 6.98 -9.34 11.01
N PRO A 201 7.64 -10.12 10.14
CA PRO A 201 7.22 -11.48 9.87
C PRO A 201 7.31 -12.33 11.16
N SER A 202 6.48 -13.35 11.28
CA SER A 202 6.65 -14.35 12.32
C SER A 202 7.97 -15.14 12.11
N LYS A 203 8.46 -15.80 13.15
CA LYS A 203 9.69 -16.61 13.03
C LYS A 203 9.54 -17.81 12.09
N THR A 204 8.31 -18.25 11.88
CA THR A 204 7.93 -19.38 11.04
C THR A 204 7.29 -18.95 9.71
N ALA A 205 7.29 -17.66 9.43
CA ALA A 205 6.67 -17.12 8.23
C ALA A 205 7.22 -17.78 6.96
N THR A 206 6.31 -18.23 6.12
CA THR A 206 6.62 -18.79 4.80
C THR A 206 6.09 -17.89 3.70
N VAL A 207 6.61 -18.08 2.51
CA VAL A 207 6.15 -17.37 1.30
C VAL A 207 5.99 -18.38 0.17
N PRO A 208 5.01 -18.20 -0.73
CA PRO A 208 4.87 -19.05 -1.90
C PRO A 208 6.16 -19.08 -2.73
N ASP A 209 6.55 -20.25 -3.21
CA ASP A 209 7.66 -20.40 -4.16
C ASP A 209 7.17 -20.05 -5.58
N ILE A 210 7.16 -18.75 -5.85
CA ILE A 210 6.73 -18.18 -7.13
C ILE A 210 7.84 -17.31 -7.71
N GLN A 211 7.94 -17.33 -9.03
CA GLN A 211 8.92 -16.53 -9.77
C GLN A 211 8.30 -15.22 -10.28
N ARG A 212 9.14 -14.22 -10.46
CA ARG A 212 8.78 -13.00 -11.19
C ARG A 212 9.10 -13.20 -12.66
N LYS A 213 8.46 -12.44 -13.51
CA LYS A 213 8.79 -12.36 -14.93
C LYS A 213 10.23 -11.90 -15.12
N ASP A 214 10.88 -12.36 -16.17
CA ASP A 214 12.17 -11.86 -16.59
C ASP A 214 12.04 -10.46 -17.20
N LEU A 215 13.16 -9.73 -17.28
CA LEU A 215 13.16 -8.34 -17.74
C LEU A 215 12.56 -8.19 -19.15
N GLU A 216 12.85 -9.13 -20.02
CA GLU A 216 12.41 -9.18 -21.41
C GLU A 216 10.90 -9.30 -21.57
N ASP A 217 10.21 -9.87 -20.55
CA ASP A 217 8.75 -10.05 -20.58
C ASP A 217 7.97 -8.74 -20.38
N TYR A 218 8.62 -7.69 -19.85
CA TYR A 218 7.95 -6.43 -19.52
C TYR A 218 8.72 -5.18 -19.93
N THR A 219 9.81 -5.32 -20.72
CA THR A 219 10.66 -4.19 -21.12
C THR A 219 11.00 -4.27 -22.60
N SER A 220 10.99 -3.13 -23.25
CA SER A 220 11.51 -2.97 -24.63
C SER A 220 12.42 -1.76 -24.69
N PHE A 221 13.56 -1.91 -25.33
CA PHE A 221 14.50 -0.82 -25.62
C PHE A 221 14.40 -0.46 -27.11
N PHE A 222 14.29 0.82 -27.41
CA PHE A 222 14.17 1.36 -28.76
C PHE A 222 15.34 2.28 -29.09
#